data_e12ea3cca47f5847ced19d55de2d4fb0
#
_entry.id   e12ea3cca47f5847ced19d55de2d4fb0
#
_cell.length_a   1.000
_cell.length_b   1.000
_cell.length_c   1.000
_cell.angle_alpha   90.00
_cell.angle_beta   90.00
_cell.angle_gamma   90.00
#
_symmetry.space_group_name_H-M   'P 1'
#
loop_
_entity.id
_entity.type
_entity.pdbx_description
1 polymer ?
#
loop_
_entity_poly.entity_id
_entity_poly.type
_entity_poly.pdbx_seq_one_letter_code
_entity_poly.pdbx_strand_id
1 'polypeptide(L)'
;ANNLVDLEGMDALDLFAGTGSISFELISRGCRNVTAIEKNNAHASFIAKVANELKTDALALIRGDVFRYLNSAPKQSFDFIFADPPYALPQLTEIPALVFERDLLKNGGIFIMEHPKTNDFSSLPYFYQHRVYGSVNFSIFLKEGEKTDA
;
A
#
# COMPACT_ATOMS: atom_id res chain seq x y z
N ALA A 1 -4.73 12.68 -16.68
CA ALA A 1 -4.63 12.38 -15.27
C ALA A 1 -3.20 12.51 -14.80
N ASN A 2 -3.00 13.29 -13.78
CA ASN A 2 -1.68 13.47 -13.23
C ASN A 2 -1.28 12.23 -12.45
N ASN A 3 -0.43 11.44 -13.07
CA ASN A 3 0.19 10.34 -12.36
C ASN A 3 1.32 10.91 -11.52
N LEU A 4 1.12 10.95 -10.21
CA LEU A 4 2.19 11.30 -9.29
C LEU A 4 3.33 10.29 -9.33
N VAL A 5 3.06 9.11 -9.88
CA VAL A 5 3.97 7.98 -9.81
C VAL A 5 3.94 7.22 -11.12
N ASP A 6 5.12 6.98 -11.67
CA ASP A 6 5.28 6.01 -12.73
C ASP A 6 5.43 4.62 -12.07
N LEU A 7 4.43 3.78 -12.25
CA LEU A 7 4.37 2.46 -11.61
C LEU A 7 5.15 1.38 -12.36
N GLU A 8 5.63 1.67 -13.55
CA GLU A 8 6.32 0.69 -14.39
C GLU A 8 7.55 0.12 -13.68
N GLY A 9 7.60 -1.19 -13.55
CA GLY A 9 8.72 -1.88 -12.93
C GLY A 9 8.79 -1.81 -11.41
N MET A 10 7.80 -1.18 -10.76
CA MET A 10 7.79 -1.04 -9.30
C MET A 10 7.36 -2.31 -8.58
N ASP A 11 7.89 -2.49 -7.39
CA ASP A 11 7.41 -3.47 -6.41
C ASP A 11 6.41 -2.79 -5.49
N ALA A 12 5.19 -3.32 -5.43
CA ALA A 12 4.09 -2.72 -4.68
C ALA A 12 3.55 -3.65 -3.60
N LEU A 13 2.98 -3.03 -2.56
CA LEU A 13 2.34 -3.73 -1.46
C LEU A 13 0.92 -3.17 -1.31
N ASP A 14 -0.07 -4.04 -1.37
CA ASP A 14 -1.47 -3.71 -1.16
C ASP A 14 -1.91 -4.28 0.19
N LEU A 15 -1.90 -3.44 1.20
CA LEU A 15 -2.39 -3.80 2.53
C LEU A 15 -3.93 -3.71 2.51
N PHE A 16 -4.64 -4.68 3.02
CA PHE A 16 -6.11 -4.74 2.97
C PHE A 16 -6.63 -4.88 1.54
N ALA A 17 -6.18 -5.91 0.84
CA ALA A 17 -6.43 -6.03 -0.59
C ALA A 17 -7.90 -6.24 -0.97
N GLY A 18 -8.75 -6.75 -0.07
CA GLY A 18 -10.16 -7.01 -0.37
C GLY A 18 -10.29 -8.00 -1.52
N THR A 19 -11.02 -7.61 -2.56
CA THR A 19 -11.17 -8.43 -3.76
C THR A 19 -10.06 -8.21 -4.79
N GLY A 20 -9.07 -7.36 -4.47
CA GLY A 20 -7.88 -7.21 -5.28
C GLY A 20 -7.93 -6.13 -6.35
N SER A 21 -8.95 -5.28 -6.34
CA SER A 21 -9.10 -4.24 -7.38
C SER A 21 -7.84 -3.38 -7.53
N ILE A 22 -7.28 -2.91 -6.44
CA ILE A 22 -6.07 -2.08 -6.48
C ILE A 22 -4.87 -2.91 -6.94
N SER A 23 -4.72 -4.13 -6.40
CA SER A 23 -3.62 -5.01 -6.80
C SER A 23 -3.59 -5.25 -8.30
N PHE A 24 -4.73 -5.56 -8.91
CA PHE A 24 -4.80 -5.81 -10.34
C PHE A 24 -4.62 -4.53 -11.16
N GLU A 25 -5.09 -3.40 -10.66
CA GLU A 25 -4.82 -2.11 -11.31
C GLU A 25 -3.32 -1.80 -11.32
N LEU A 26 -2.63 -2.04 -10.21
CA LEU A 26 -1.18 -1.85 -10.14
C LEU A 26 -0.44 -2.73 -11.14
N ILE A 27 -0.87 -3.99 -11.28
CA ILE A 27 -0.29 -4.89 -12.26
C ILE A 27 -0.53 -4.37 -13.68
N SER A 28 -1.75 -3.93 -13.98
CA SER A 28 -2.10 -3.42 -15.31
C SER A 28 -1.30 -2.17 -15.67
N ARG A 29 -0.84 -1.41 -14.68
CA ARG A 29 -0.02 -0.22 -14.88
C ARG A 29 1.48 -0.50 -14.89
N GLY A 30 1.86 -1.77 -14.86
CA GLY A 30 3.23 -2.18 -15.09
C GLY A 30 4.06 -2.49 -13.85
N CYS A 31 3.45 -2.59 -12.66
CA CYS A 31 4.19 -3.04 -11.50
C CYS A 31 4.80 -4.42 -11.74
N ARG A 32 6.06 -4.58 -11.37
CA ARG A 32 6.79 -5.85 -11.54
C ARG A 32 6.25 -6.94 -10.63
N ASN A 33 6.02 -6.59 -9.37
CA ASN A 33 5.45 -7.49 -8.37
C ASN A 33 4.49 -6.71 -7.50
N VAL A 34 3.36 -7.33 -7.17
CA VAL A 34 2.40 -6.79 -6.21
C VAL A 34 2.16 -7.82 -5.13
N THR A 35 2.47 -7.48 -3.89
CA THR A 35 2.17 -8.30 -2.73
C THR A 35 0.84 -7.83 -2.15
N ALA A 36 -0.14 -8.72 -2.09
CA ALA A 36 -1.48 -8.42 -1.60
C ALA A 36 -1.73 -9.16 -0.29
N ILE A 37 -2.13 -8.43 0.74
CA ILE A 37 -2.43 -9.00 2.05
C ILE A 37 -3.94 -9.01 2.25
N GLU A 38 -4.52 -10.18 2.49
CA GLU A 38 -5.94 -10.32 2.73
C GLU A 38 -6.23 -11.46 3.72
N LYS A 39 -6.93 -11.14 4.81
CA LYS A 39 -7.26 -12.13 5.83
C LYS A 39 -8.58 -12.85 5.60
N ASN A 40 -9.50 -12.25 4.85
CA ASN A 40 -10.80 -12.86 4.57
C ASN A 40 -10.61 -13.96 3.53
N ASN A 41 -10.94 -15.20 3.89
CA ASN A 41 -10.71 -16.35 3.02
C ASN A 41 -11.46 -16.27 1.70
N ALA A 42 -12.69 -15.78 1.70
CA ALA A 42 -13.47 -15.65 0.47
C ALA A 42 -12.84 -14.62 -0.47
N HIS A 43 -12.43 -13.47 0.06
CA HIS A 43 -11.75 -12.45 -0.73
C HIS A 43 -10.41 -12.94 -1.26
N ALA A 44 -9.62 -13.59 -0.42
CA ALA A 44 -8.32 -14.13 -0.83
C ALA A 44 -8.47 -15.19 -1.93
N SER A 45 -9.47 -16.06 -1.80
CA SER A 45 -9.76 -17.06 -2.84
C SER A 45 -10.19 -16.42 -4.15
N PHE A 46 -10.95 -15.34 -4.08
CA PHE A 46 -11.34 -14.58 -5.27
C PHE A 46 -10.12 -13.97 -5.96
N ILE A 47 -9.21 -13.37 -5.20
CA ILE A 47 -7.96 -12.82 -5.74
C ILE A 47 -7.16 -13.92 -6.45
N ALA A 48 -7.01 -15.08 -5.81
CA ALA A 48 -6.26 -16.19 -6.39
C ALA A 48 -6.89 -16.66 -7.70
N LYS A 49 -8.22 -16.74 -7.74
CA LYS A 49 -8.96 -17.13 -8.93
C LYS A 49 -8.75 -16.16 -10.09
N VAL A 50 -8.85 -14.86 -9.82
CA VAL A 50 -8.66 -13.82 -10.85
C VAL A 50 -7.22 -13.83 -11.36
N ALA A 51 -6.24 -13.94 -10.46
CA ALA A 51 -4.84 -14.03 -10.87
C ALA A 51 -4.59 -15.21 -11.80
N ASN A 52 -5.19 -16.36 -11.49
CA ASN A 52 -5.08 -17.55 -12.34
C ASN A 52 -5.76 -17.36 -13.70
N GLU A 53 -6.92 -16.73 -13.72
CA GLU A 53 -7.65 -16.44 -14.97
C GLU A 53 -6.85 -15.48 -15.87
N LEU A 54 -6.21 -14.48 -15.28
CA LEU A 54 -5.37 -13.52 -15.98
C LEU A 54 -3.99 -14.08 -16.33
N LYS A 55 -3.67 -15.25 -15.80
CA LYS A 55 -2.36 -15.90 -16.01
C LYS A 55 -1.20 -15.00 -15.63
N THR A 56 -1.36 -14.21 -14.58
CA THR A 56 -0.30 -13.35 -14.08
C THR A 56 0.49 -14.05 -12.98
N ASP A 57 1.80 -13.93 -13.02
CA ASP A 57 2.70 -14.33 -11.94
C ASP A 57 3.26 -13.11 -11.17
N ALA A 58 2.74 -11.91 -11.48
CA ALA A 58 3.16 -10.69 -10.81
C ALA A 58 2.52 -10.52 -9.42
N LEU A 59 1.50 -11.29 -9.08
CA LEU A 59 0.80 -11.19 -7.80
C LEU A 59 1.32 -12.22 -6.80
N ALA A 60 1.71 -11.75 -5.62
CA ALA A 60 2.00 -12.60 -4.46
C ALA A 60 0.90 -12.38 -3.43
N LEU A 61 0.03 -13.37 -3.25
CA LEU A 61 -1.07 -13.29 -2.28
C LEU A 61 -0.62 -13.86 -0.94
N ILE A 62 -0.77 -13.06 0.11
CA ILE A 62 -0.53 -13.49 1.48
C ILE A 62 -1.86 -13.47 2.23
N ARG A 63 -2.29 -14.66 2.69
CA ARG A 63 -3.51 -14.81 3.48
C ARG A 63 -3.16 -14.57 4.94
N GLY A 64 -3.65 -13.48 5.49
CA GLY A 64 -3.36 -13.18 6.88
C GLY A 64 -3.64 -11.76 7.27
N ASP A 65 -3.33 -11.45 8.52
CA ASP A 65 -3.54 -10.14 9.11
C ASP A 65 -2.43 -9.17 8.72
N VAL A 66 -2.81 -7.93 8.40
CA VAL A 66 -1.88 -6.87 7.99
C VAL A 66 -0.84 -6.59 9.06
N PHE A 67 -1.25 -6.48 10.33
CA PHE A 67 -0.31 -6.13 11.41
C PHE A 67 0.71 -7.24 11.65
N ARG A 68 0.28 -8.47 11.50
CA ARG A 68 1.20 -9.62 11.57
C ARG A 68 2.19 -9.58 10.42
N TYR A 69 1.71 -9.28 9.21
CA TYR A 69 2.60 -9.15 8.07
C TYR A 69 3.62 -8.01 8.26
N LEU A 70 3.17 -6.85 8.75
CA LEU A 70 4.06 -5.70 8.96
C LEU A 70 5.21 -6.03 9.90
N ASN A 71 4.99 -6.93 10.87
CA ASN A 71 6.04 -7.33 11.80
C ASN A 71 7.14 -8.19 11.17
N SER A 72 6.86 -8.86 10.06
CA SER A 72 7.79 -9.79 9.42
C SER A 72 8.13 -9.42 7.98
N ALA A 73 7.58 -8.34 7.46
CA ALA A 73 7.80 -7.94 6.09
C ALA A 73 9.27 -7.57 5.84
N PRO A 74 9.79 -7.86 4.63
CA PRO A 74 11.16 -7.51 4.32
C PRO A 74 11.35 -6.00 4.25
N LYS A 75 12.50 -5.52 4.77
CA LYS A 75 12.82 -4.11 4.78
C LYS A 75 13.16 -3.61 3.37
N GLN A 76 12.79 -2.37 3.08
CA GLN A 76 13.14 -1.66 1.85
C GLN A 76 12.88 -2.49 0.59
N SER A 77 11.72 -3.15 0.58
CA SER A 77 11.34 -4.06 -0.52
C SER A 77 10.28 -3.47 -1.44
N PHE A 78 9.68 -2.34 -1.08
CA PHE A 78 8.56 -1.79 -1.84
C PHE A 78 8.83 -0.35 -2.27
N ASP A 79 8.49 -0.09 -3.53
CA ASP A 79 8.51 1.26 -4.09
C ASP A 79 7.19 1.99 -3.83
N PHE A 80 6.10 1.24 -3.73
CA PHE A 80 4.75 1.77 -3.57
C PHE A 80 3.97 0.91 -2.58
N ILE A 81 3.37 1.55 -1.58
CA ILE A 81 2.49 0.87 -0.62
C ILE A 81 1.14 1.56 -0.62
N PHE A 82 0.08 0.79 -0.70
CA PHE A 82 -1.29 1.28 -0.58
C PHE A 82 -2.00 0.60 0.58
N ALA A 83 -2.77 1.36 1.34
CA ALA A 83 -3.61 0.83 2.41
C ALA A 83 -5.01 1.43 2.35
N ASP A 84 -6.02 0.56 2.37
CA ASP A 84 -7.42 0.95 2.46
C ASP A 84 -8.07 0.18 3.62
N PRO A 85 -7.74 0.54 4.87
CA PRO A 85 -8.24 -0.19 6.03
C PRO A 85 -9.73 0.08 6.24
N PRO A 86 -10.45 -0.88 6.87
CA PRO A 86 -11.81 -0.60 7.33
C PRO A 86 -11.80 0.60 8.28
N TYR A 87 -12.73 1.52 8.09
CA TYR A 87 -12.76 2.77 8.88
C TYR A 87 -12.97 2.53 10.38
N ALA A 88 -13.61 1.42 10.73
CA ALA A 88 -13.82 1.06 12.14
C ALA A 88 -12.65 0.32 12.79
N LEU A 89 -11.58 0.08 12.04
CA LEU A 89 -10.42 -0.64 12.56
C LEU A 89 -9.75 0.16 13.69
N PRO A 90 -9.64 -0.40 14.92
CA PRO A 90 -9.07 0.37 16.04
C PRO A 90 -7.62 0.82 15.81
N GLN A 91 -6.82 0.02 15.08
CA GLN A 91 -5.41 0.32 14.85
C GLN A 91 -5.18 1.16 13.58
N LEU A 92 -6.22 1.70 12.95
CA LEU A 92 -6.09 2.44 11.70
C LEU A 92 -5.05 3.56 11.81
N THR A 93 -5.08 4.31 12.90
CA THR A 93 -4.18 5.45 13.10
C THR A 93 -2.72 5.05 13.28
N GLU A 94 -2.44 3.79 13.58
CA GLU A 94 -1.08 3.29 13.78
C GLU A 94 -0.40 2.86 12.48
N ILE A 95 -1.17 2.70 11.39
CA ILE A 95 -0.63 2.13 10.16
C ILE A 95 0.53 2.95 9.58
N PRO A 96 0.42 4.28 9.43
CA PRO A 96 1.55 5.03 8.86
C PRO A 96 2.83 4.89 9.67
N ALA A 97 2.74 4.98 11.00
CA ALA A 97 3.91 4.84 11.85
C ALA A 97 4.56 3.47 11.68
N LEU A 98 3.76 2.40 11.62
CA LEU A 98 4.29 1.05 11.45
C LEU A 98 4.99 0.86 10.10
N VAL A 99 4.44 1.41 9.02
CA VAL A 99 5.06 1.33 7.70
C VAL A 99 6.47 1.91 7.74
N PHE A 100 6.66 3.05 8.41
CA PHE A 100 7.96 3.73 8.45
C PHE A 100 8.89 3.16 9.54
N GLU A 101 8.36 2.77 10.70
CA GLU A 101 9.16 2.12 11.75
C GLU A 101 9.73 0.78 11.30
N ARG A 102 8.95 0.02 10.53
CA ARG A 102 9.40 -1.26 9.99
C ARG A 102 10.25 -1.10 8.72
N ASP A 103 10.43 0.13 8.25
CA ASP A 103 11.30 0.47 7.12
C ASP A 103 10.97 -0.32 5.85
N LEU A 104 9.70 -0.36 5.47
CA LEU A 104 9.25 -1.18 4.34
C LEU A 104 9.50 -0.53 2.99
N LEU A 105 9.50 0.81 2.94
CA LEU A 105 9.68 1.55 1.69
C LEU A 105 11.15 1.71 1.34
N LYS A 106 11.44 1.54 0.07
CA LYS A 106 12.74 1.97 -0.49
C LYS A 106 12.83 3.49 -0.43
N ASN A 107 14.05 4.02 -0.45
CA ASN A 107 14.26 5.46 -0.56
C ASN A 107 13.60 5.97 -1.85
N GLY A 108 12.86 7.07 -1.74
CA GLY A 108 12.06 7.58 -2.84
C GLY A 108 10.69 6.93 -2.98
N GLY A 109 10.38 5.95 -2.14
CA GLY A 109 9.11 5.24 -2.19
C GLY A 109 7.93 6.07 -1.70
N ILE A 110 6.73 5.63 -2.06
CA ILE A 110 5.47 6.32 -1.80
C ILE A 110 4.53 5.41 -1.04
N PHE A 111 3.90 5.95 0.00
CA PHE A 111 2.82 5.29 0.72
C PHE A 111 1.55 6.13 0.61
N ILE A 112 0.47 5.53 0.16
CA ILE A 112 -0.85 6.17 0.07
C ILE A 112 -1.84 5.39 0.93
N MET A 113 -2.57 6.12 1.78
CA MET A 113 -3.56 5.51 2.67
C MET A 113 -4.88 6.22 2.56
N GLU A 114 -5.96 5.46 2.32
CA GLU A 114 -7.32 5.94 2.43
C GLU A 114 -7.75 5.90 3.90
N HIS A 115 -8.47 6.94 4.36
CA HIS A 115 -8.89 7.03 5.76
C HIS A 115 -10.07 7.97 5.91
N PRO A 116 -10.79 7.95 7.05
CA PRO A 116 -11.84 8.93 7.31
C PRO A 116 -11.31 10.35 7.33
N LYS A 117 -12.18 11.30 6.97
CA LYS A 117 -11.80 12.72 6.96
C LYS A 117 -11.41 13.27 8.33
N THR A 118 -11.79 12.58 9.39
CA THR A 118 -11.47 12.98 10.77
C THR A 118 -10.03 12.69 11.17
N ASN A 119 -9.33 11.85 10.40
CA ASN A 119 -7.91 11.57 10.66
C ASN A 119 -7.04 12.65 10.03
N ASP A 120 -6.06 13.11 10.79
CA ASP A 120 -5.06 14.07 10.33
C ASP A 120 -3.67 13.48 10.60
N PHE A 121 -2.95 13.16 9.53
CA PHE A 121 -1.60 12.59 9.61
C PHE A 121 -0.51 13.61 9.28
N SER A 122 -0.87 14.90 9.17
CA SER A 122 0.04 15.93 8.70
C SER A 122 1.25 16.19 9.61
N SER A 123 1.19 15.75 10.86
CA SER A 123 2.31 15.89 11.79
C SER A 123 3.32 14.75 11.71
N LEU A 124 3.02 13.70 10.96
CA LEU A 124 3.89 12.53 10.89
C LEU A 124 5.08 12.74 9.96
N PRO A 125 6.21 12.08 10.24
CA PRO A 125 7.36 12.11 9.32
C PRO A 125 6.96 11.63 7.93
N TYR A 126 7.56 12.22 6.92
CA TYR A 126 7.36 11.90 5.51
C TYR A 126 5.97 12.26 4.97
N PHE A 127 5.08 12.81 5.79
CA PHE A 127 3.79 13.27 5.26
C PHE A 127 4.01 14.30 4.15
N TYR A 128 3.35 14.07 3.01
CA TYR A 128 3.49 14.95 1.85
C TYR A 128 2.23 15.76 1.61
N GLN A 129 1.08 15.09 1.53
CA GLN A 129 -0.15 15.76 1.13
C GLN A 129 -1.38 14.96 1.55
N HIS A 130 -2.44 15.66 1.93
CA HIS A 130 -3.78 15.10 2.10
C HIS A 130 -4.60 15.50 0.86
N ARG A 131 -5.20 14.52 0.20
CA ARG A 131 -6.04 14.74 -0.97
C ARG A 131 -7.45 14.24 -0.73
N VAL A 132 -8.42 14.94 -1.30
CA VAL A 132 -9.85 14.61 -1.20
C VAL A 132 -10.41 14.46 -2.61
N TYR A 133 -11.00 13.31 -2.88
CA TYR A 133 -11.72 13.05 -4.13
C TYR A 133 -13.16 12.68 -3.76
N GLY A 134 -14.11 13.59 -4.00
CA GLY A 134 -15.48 13.42 -3.54
C GLY A 134 -15.51 13.31 -2.02
N SER A 135 -15.98 12.17 -1.50
CA SER A 135 -16.01 11.90 -0.05
C SER A 135 -14.82 11.08 0.43
N VAL A 136 -13.87 10.77 -0.45
CA VAL A 136 -12.75 9.88 -0.14
C VAL A 136 -11.51 10.69 0.19
N ASN A 137 -10.91 10.39 1.33
CA ASN A 137 -9.72 11.09 1.82
C ASN A 137 -8.49 10.18 1.74
N PHE A 138 -7.39 10.73 1.22
CA PHE A 138 -6.12 10.03 1.12
C PHE A 138 -5.01 10.86 1.75
N SER A 139 -4.12 10.22 2.50
CA SER A 139 -2.85 10.81 2.89
C SER A 139 -1.72 10.17 2.09
N ILE A 140 -0.83 10.99 1.58
CA ILE A 140 0.31 10.59 0.76
C ILE A 140 1.59 10.88 1.55
N PHE A 141 2.46 9.88 1.63
CA PHE A 141 3.75 9.98 2.31
C PHE A 141 4.84 9.67 1.29
N LEU A 142 5.91 10.48 1.30
CA LEU A 142 7.07 10.29 0.44
C LEU A 142 8.29 10.04 1.29
N LYS A 143 8.91 8.87 1.11
CA LYS A 143 10.17 8.58 1.79
C LYS A 143 11.32 9.15 0.97
N GLU A 144 11.71 10.37 1.30
CA GLU A 144 12.89 10.97 0.66
C GLU A 144 14.14 10.24 1.13
N GLY A 145 15.05 10.00 0.21
CA GLY A 145 16.34 9.45 0.54
C GLY A 145 17.13 10.44 1.40
N GLU A 146 18.14 9.92 2.11
CA GLU A 146 19.01 10.78 2.87
C GLU A 146 19.61 11.84 1.95
N LYS A 147 19.41 13.11 2.33
CA LYS A 147 20.10 14.19 1.65
C LYS A 147 21.56 14.08 1.99
N THR A 148 22.34 13.61 1.04
CA THR A 148 23.78 13.81 1.13
C THR A 148 24.00 15.28 0.87
N ASP A 149 24.27 16.01 1.92
CA ASP A 149 24.70 17.37 1.78
C ASP A 149 26.06 17.38 1.09
N ALA A 150 26.00 17.78 -0.11
CA ALA A 150 27.25 18.09 -0.80
C ALA A 150 27.83 19.36 -0.24
#